data_402b2192fe34c849372b4175dc048407
#
_entry.id   402b2192fe34c849372b4175dc048407
#
_cell.length_a   1.000
_cell.length_b   1.000
_cell.length_c   1.000
_cell.angle_alpha   90.00
_cell.angle_beta   90.00
_cell.angle_gamma   90.00
#
_symmetry.space_group_name_H-M   'P 1'
#
loop_
_entity.id
_entity.type
_entity.pdbx_description
1 polymer ?
#
loop_
_entity_poly.entity_id
_entity_poly.type
_entity_poly.pdbx_seq_one_letter_code
_entity_poly.pdbx_strand_id
1 'polypeptide(L)'
;MAIRELADKLRDFNEKLTNGEYIAQIIIDNEPYIVDMNAEVQLYEQGENALGMSIADYQPYKPLTIRIKEEKGQPTNRVTLRDEGEFESSFFIEVGNESFTIKASDFKTEELVKKYGEIMGLNAEHRAELIWEYI
;
A
#
# COMPACT_ATOMS: atom_id res chain seq x y z
N MET A 1 26.02 15.80 28.12
CA MET A 1 25.89 14.35 27.97
C MET A 1 27.25 13.68 28.19
N ALA A 2 27.27 12.63 29.02
CA ALA A 2 28.50 11.88 29.25
C ALA A 2 28.86 11.05 28.00
N ILE A 3 30.15 10.84 27.78
CA ILE A 3 30.67 10.06 26.64
C ILE A 3 30.09 8.65 26.63
N ARG A 4 29.99 8.01 27.81
CA ARG A 4 29.41 6.67 27.96
C ARG A 4 27.93 6.64 27.51
N GLU A 5 27.16 7.63 27.92
CA GLU A 5 25.78 7.78 27.58
C GLU A 5 25.58 7.95 26.08
N LEU A 6 26.41 8.77 25.43
CA LEU A 6 26.41 8.92 23.99
C LEU A 6 26.76 7.62 23.28
N ALA A 7 27.78 6.91 23.77
CA ALA A 7 28.20 5.63 23.21
C ALA A 7 27.08 4.58 23.30
N ASP A 8 26.35 4.54 24.42
CA ASP A 8 25.21 3.64 24.61
C ASP A 8 24.08 3.96 23.65
N LYS A 9 23.77 5.22 23.44
CA LYS A 9 22.73 5.64 22.47
C LYS A 9 23.11 5.29 21.04
N LEU A 10 24.37 5.48 20.67
CA LEU A 10 24.87 5.11 19.34
C LEU A 10 24.82 3.59 19.12
N ARG A 11 25.13 2.83 20.15
CA ARG A 11 25.06 1.36 20.10
C ARG A 11 23.63 0.89 19.91
N ASP A 12 22.69 1.44 20.68
CA ASP A 12 21.25 1.15 20.58
C ASP A 12 20.72 1.46 19.17
N PHE A 13 21.06 2.62 18.65
CA PHE A 13 20.67 3.04 17.32
C PHE A 13 21.21 2.08 16.26
N ASN A 14 22.50 1.70 16.40
CA ASN A 14 23.13 0.77 15.47
C ASN A 14 22.49 -0.64 15.52
N GLU A 15 22.14 -1.12 16.71
CA GLU A 15 21.44 -2.39 16.88
C GLU A 15 20.07 -2.37 16.21
N LYS A 16 19.31 -1.28 16.38
CA LYS A 16 18.00 -1.11 15.75
C LYS A 16 18.09 -1.09 14.22
N LEU A 17 19.12 -0.44 13.68
CA LEU A 17 19.37 -0.45 12.25
C LEU A 17 19.74 -1.86 11.75
N THR A 18 20.57 -2.57 12.51
CA THR A 18 21.09 -3.88 12.12
C THR A 18 20.00 -4.95 12.14
N ASN A 19 19.12 -4.94 13.14
CA ASN A 19 18.05 -5.93 13.29
C ASN A 19 16.71 -5.51 12.68
N GLY A 20 16.66 -4.34 12.07
CA GLY A 20 15.46 -3.83 11.39
C GLY A 20 14.41 -3.20 12.30
N GLU A 21 14.63 -3.14 13.62
CA GLU A 21 13.64 -2.55 14.54
C GLU A 21 13.35 -1.09 14.26
N TYR A 22 14.37 -0.32 13.88
CA TYR A 22 14.22 1.09 13.55
C TYR A 22 13.30 1.29 12.34
N ILE A 23 13.53 0.52 11.30
CA ILE A 23 12.73 0.59 10.07
C ILE A 23 11.31 0.07 10.33
N ALA A 24 11.18 -1.03 11.07
CA ALA A 24 9.87 -1.57 11.44
C ALA A 24 9.03 -0.53 12.20
N GLN A 25 9.64 0.21 13.12
CA GLN A 25 8.95 1.25 13.87
C GLN A 25 8.49 2.41 12.98
N ILE A 26 9.31 2.82 12.02
CA ILE A 26 8.93 3.84 11.04
C ILE A 26 7.73 3.37 10.22
N ILE A 27 7.73 2.13 9.77
CA ILE A 27 6.62 1.54 9.01
C ILE A 27 5.34 1.54 9.84
N ILE A 28 5.41 1.08 11.09
CA ILE A 28 4.26 1.04 11.99
C ILE A 28 3.71 2.44 12.24
N ASP A 29 4.58 3.41 12.52
CA ASP A 29 4.18 4.78 12.82
C ASP A 29 3.55 5.49 11.62
N ASN A 30 3.84 5.03 10.40
CA ASN A 30 3.34 5.63 9.17
C ASN A 30 2.33 4.74 8.44
N GLU A 31 1.76 3.75 9.10
CA GLU A 31 0.78 2.84 8.51
C GLU A 31 -0.33 3.55 7.72
N PRO A 32 -1.00 4.59 8.25
CA PRO A 32 -2.07 5.26 7.50
C PRO A 32 -1.61 5.84 6.16
N TYR A 33 -0.41 6.39 6.10
CA TYR A 33 0.14 6.95 4.86
C TYR A 33 0.51 5.86 3.85
N ILE A 34 1.05 4.74 4.33
CA ILE A 34 1.48 3.64 3.47
C ILE A 34 0.27 2.94 2.85
N VAL A 35 -0.75 2.64 3.65
CA VAL A 35 -1.97 2.03 3.12
C VAL A 35 -2.70 2.97 2.17
N ASP A 36 -2.67 4.28 2.44
CA ASP A 36 -3.25 5.30 1.57
C ASP A 36 -2.55 5.35 0.21
N MET A 37 -1.22 5.25 0.17
CA MET A 37 -0.46 5.16 -1.08
C MET A 37 -0.94 4.00 -1.95
N ASN A 38 -1.20 2.85 -1.36
CA ASN A 38 -1.70 1.69 -2.10
C ASN A 38 -3.17 1.83 -2.47
N ALA A 39 -4.03 2.10 -1.48
CA ALA A 39 -5.47 2.07 -1.66
C ALA A 39 -6.00 3.29 -2.42
N GLU A 40 -5.62 4.49 -2.01
CA GLU A 40 -6.17 5.73 -2.57
C GLU A 40 -5.38 6.22 -3.79
N VAL A 41 -4.06 6.32 -3.68
CA VAL A 41 -3.26 6.90 -4.75
C VAL A 41 -3.05 5.89 -5.87
N GLN A 42 -2.46 4.75 -5.58
CA GLN A 42 -2.08 3.76 -6.60
C GLN A 42 -3.29 3.06 -7.21
N LEU A 43 -4.16 2.49 -6.40
CA LEU A 43 -5.33 1.75 -6.91
C LEU A 43 -6.44 2.67 -7.37
N TYR A 44 -6.89 3.58 -6.53
CA TYR A 44 -8.06 4.41 -6.85
C TYR A 44 -7.76 5.52 -7.84
N GLU A 45 -6.80 6.40 -7.54
CA GLU A 45 -6.50 7.54 -8.39
C GLU A 45 -5.79 7.16 -9.68
N GLN A 46 -4.78 6.28 -9.59
CA GLN A 46 -3.96 5.90 -10.75
C GLN A 46 -4.45 4.65 -11.47
N GLY A 47 -5.19 3.78 -10.80
CA GLY A 47 -5.65 2.51 -11.38
C GLY A 47 -4.49 1.57 -11.73
N GLU A 48 -3.40 1.63 -10.96
CA GLU A 48 -2.20 0.82 -11.16
C GLU A 48 -2.04 -0.29 -10.12
N ASN A 49 -1.43 -1.40 -10.52
CA ASN A 49 -1.12 -2.50 -9.64
C ASN A 49 0.27 -2.35 -8.99
N ALA A 50 0.68 -3.33 -8.18
CA ALA A 50 1.97 -3.33 -7.50
C ALA A 50 3.17 -3.41 -8.44
N LEU A 51 2.96 -3.80 -9.69
CA LEU A 51 4.00 -3.84 -10.74
C LEU A 51 4.09 -2.54 -11.53
N GLY A 52 3.26 -1.54 -11.21
CA GLY A 52 3.23 -0.28 -11.92
C GLY A 52 2.48 -0.31 -13.25
N MET A 53 1.65 -1.33 -13.47
CA MET A 53 0.88 -1.51 -14.70
C MET A 53 -0.55 -1.06 -14.48
N SER A 54 -1.16 -0.49 -15.52
CA SER A 54 -2.59 -0.17 -15.49
C SER A 54 -3.42 -1.45 -15.32
N ILE A 55 -4.29 -1.47 -14.34
CA ILE A 55 -5.19 -2.62 -14.10
C ILE A 55 -6.14 -2.80 -15.27
N ALA A 56 -6.57 -1.71 -15.91
CA ALA A 56 -7.46 -1.75 -17.06
C ALA A 56 -6.82 -2.44 -18.29
N ASP A 57 -5.49 -2.41 -18.42
CA ASP A 57 -4.78 -3.11 -19.50
C ASP A 57 -4.82 -4.61 -19.29
N TYR A 58 -4.88 -5.05 -18.05
CA TYR A 58 -4.92 -6.46 -17.66
C TYR A 58 -6.35 -7.00 -17.55
N GLN A 59 -7.23 -6.24 -16.93
CA GLN A 59 -8.65 -6.61 -16.69
C GLN A 59 -9.54 -5.37 -16.88
N PRO A 60 -9.85 -4.99 -18.12
CA PRO A 60 -10.68 -3.81 -18.37
C PRO A 60 -12.13 -4.03 -17.93
N TYR A 61 -12.83 -2.93 -17.65
CA TYR A 61 -14.25 -2.99 -17.35
C TYR A 61 -15.05 -3.49 -18.55
N LYS A 62 -16.04 -4.34 -18.29
CA LYS A 62 -17.04 -4.75 -19.29
C LYS A 62 -17.99 -3.58 -19.55
N PRO A 63 -18.62 -3.52 -20.75
CA PRO A 63 -19.55 -2.44 -21.10
C PRO A 63 -20.69 -2.23 -20.08
N LEU A 64 -21.22 -3.29 -19.52
CA LEU A 64 -22.27 -3.20 -18.49
C LEU A 64 -21.75 -2.52 -17.22
N THR A 65 -20.53 -2.86 -16.79
CA THR A 65 -19.90 -2.25 -15.63
C THR A 65 -19.69 -0.75 -15.85
N ILE A 66 -19.24 -0.35 -17.03
CA ILE A 66 -19.07 1.06 -17.40
C ILE A 66 -20.39 1.81 -17.28
N ARG A 67 -21.47 1.24 -17.80
CA ARG A 67 -22.80 1.85 -17.73
C ARG A 67 -23.28 2.03 -16.29
N ILE A 68 -23.12 1.01 -15.46
CA ILE A 68 -23.48 1.08 -14.03
C ILE A 68 -22.69 2.16 -13.32
N LYS A 69 -21.38 2.24 -13.57
CA LYS A 69 -20.52 3.25 -12.94
C LYS A 69 -20.87 4.67 -13.40
N GLU A 70 -21.19 4.85 -14.67
CA GLU A 70 -21.65 6.15 -15.20
C GLU A 70 -22.93 6.59 -14.51
N GLU A 71 -23.89 5.71 -14.33
CA GLU A 71 -25.13 5.99 -13.62
C GLU A 71 -24.91 6.39 -12.16
N LYS A 72 -23.89 5.80 -11.52
CA LYS A 72 -23.49 6.12 -10.13
C LYS A 72 -22.57 7.34 -10.03
N GLY A 73 -22.15 7.92 -11.13
CA GLY A 73 -21.19 9.04 -11.14
C GLY A 73 -19.78 8.62 -10.77
N GLN A 74 -19.43 7.35 -10.96
CA GLN A 74 -18.10 6.81 -10.64
C GLN A 74 -17.18 6.87 -11.85
N PRO A 75 -15.83 6.96 -11.64
CA PRO A 75 -14.87 6.98 -12.75
C PRO A 75 -14.92 5.71 -13.61
N THR A 76 -14.78 5.87 -14.93
CA THR A 76 -14.72 4.79 -15.91
C THR A 76 -13.44 4.77 -16.73
N ASN A 77 -12.59 5.79 -16.55
CA ASN A 77 -11.34 5.94 -17.30
C ASN A 77 -10.20 5.06 -16.76
N ARG A 78 -10.46 4.34 -15.71
CA ARG A 78 -9.52 3.41 -15.06
C ARG A 78 -10.28 2.41 -14.20
N VAL A 79 -9.64 1.29 -13.85
CA VAL A 79 -10.21 0.33 -12.90
C VAL A 79 -9.85 0.80 -11.49
N THR A 80 -10.85 1.13 -10.69
CA THR A 80 -10.66 1.70 -9.35
C THR A 80 -10.75 0.69 -8.22
N LEU A 81 -11.33 -0.48 -8.44
CA LEU A 81 -11.63 -1.49 -7.44
C LEU A 81 -12.56 -0.97 -6.34
N ARG A 82 -13.24 0.13 -6.60
CA ARG A 82 -14.12 0.79 -5.62
C ARG A 82 -15.56 0.83 -6.13
N ASP A 83 -16.46 0.30 -5.32
CA ASP A 83 -17.90 0.57 -5.46
C ASP A 83 -18.34 1.49 -4.31
N GLU A 84 -18.27 1.00 -3.06
CA GLU A 84 -18.63 1.78 -1.87
C GLU A 84 -17.41 2.14 -1.00
N GLY A 85 -16.22 1.70 -1.37
CA GLY A 85 -14.98 2.00 -0.67
C GLY A 85 -14.62 1.06 0.47
N GLU A 86 -15.37 -0.01 0.66
CA GLU A 86 -15.18 -0.96 1.75
C GLU A 86 -13.84 -1.71 1.65
N PHE A 87 -13.45 -2.10 0.43
CA PHE A 87 -12.20 -2.81 0.19
C PHE A 87 -11.00 -1.94 0.57
N GLU A 88 -10.88 -0.75 -0.02
CA GLU A 88 -9.74 0.14 0.21
C GLU A 88 -9.64 0.59 1.67
N SER A 89 -10.78 0.80 2.35
CA SER A 89 -10.78 1.21 3.75
C SER A 89 -10.40 0.07 4.71
N SER A 90 -10.31 -1.16 4.22
CA SER A 90 -9.95 -2.32 5.03
C SER A 90 -8.45 -2.63 5.02
N PHE A 91 -7.63 -1.85 4.34
CA PHE A 91 -6.19 -2.08 4.23
C PHE A 91 -5.48 -1.89 5.55
N PHE A 92 -4.52 -2.75 5.83
CA PHE A 92 -3.67 -2.69 7.02
C PHE A 92 -2.29 -3.26 6.70
N ILE A 93 -1.31 -3.00 7.58
CA ILE A 93 0.05 -3.48 7.42
C ILE A 93 0.34 -4.58 8.45
N GLU A 94 1.02 -5.62 8.00
CA GLU A 94 1.57 -6.66 8.84
C GLU A 94 3.09 -6.62 8.71
N VAL A 95 3.79 -6.36 9.82
CA VAL A 95 5.24 -6.16 9.83
C VAL A 95 5.93 -7.45 10.24
N GLY A 96 6.88 -7.92 9.40
CA GLY A 96 7.75 -9.04 9.71
C GLY A 96 9.15 -8.59 10.12
N ASN A 97 10.11 -9.51 10.21
CA ASN A 97 11.47 -9.20 10.62
C ASN A 97 12.25 -8.35 9.61
N GLU A 98 12.08 -8.62 8.32
CA GLU A 98 12.82 -7.94 7.25
C GLU A 98 11.91 -7.34 6.19
N SER A 99 10.59 -7.44 6.37
CA SER A 99 9.63 -6.98 5.39
C SER A 99 8.32 -6.57 6.04
N PHE A 100 7.48 -5.89 5.29
CA PHE A 100 6.09 -5.67 5.66
C PHE A 100 5.19 -6.06 4.48
N THR A 101 3.95 -6.40 4.80
CA THR A 101 2.95 -6.79 3.82
C THR A 101 1.72 -5.93 4.01
N ILE A 102 1.17 -5.42 2.91
CA ILE A 102 -0.11 -4.73 2.93
C ILE A 102 -1.20 -5.77 2.69
N LYS A 103 -2.18 -5.81 3.58
CA LYS A 103 -3.30 -6.74 3.52
C LYS A 103 -4.62 -5.97 3.60
N ALA A 104 -5.71 -6.65 3.32
CA ALA A 104 -7.06 -6.09 3.44
C ALA A 104 -7.95 -7.10 4.17
N SER A 105 -8.80 -6.59 5.07
CA SER A 105 -9.69 -7.43 5.88
C SER A 105 -11.09 -7.59 5.28
N ASP A 106 -11.43 -6.86 4.22
CA ASP A 106 -12.74 -6.97 3.57
C ASP A 106 -12.94 -8.37 2.98
N PHE A 107 -14.17 -8.87 3.04
CA PHE A 107 -14.49 -10.23 2.56
C PHE A 107 -14.30 -10.39 1.04
N LYS A 108 -14.30 -9.29 0.29
CA LYS A 108 -14.09 -9.29 -1.16
C LYS A 108 -12.62 -9.41 -1.56
N THR A 109 -11.70 -9.28 -0.61
CA THR A 109 -10.25 -9.22 -0.88
C THR A 109 -9.76 -10.40 -1.70
N GLU A 110 -10.06 -11.62 -1.26
CA GLU A 110 -9.62 -12.85 -1.94
C GLU A 110 -10.12 -12.92 -3.37
N GLU A 111 -11.37 -12.58 -3.60
CA GLU A 111 -11.98 -12.54 -4.93
C GLU A 111 -11.33 -11.50 -5.83
N LEU A 112 -11.07 -10.30 -5.29
CA LEU A 112 -10.45 -9.21 -6.04
C LEU A 112 -8.99 -9.55 -6.40
N VAL A 113 -8.23 -10.11 -5.48
CA VAL A 113 -6.84 -10.55 -5.74
C VAL A 113 -6.83 -11.65 -6.82
N LYS A 114 -7.76 -12.59 -6.74
CA LYS A 114 -7.88 -13.65 -7.72
C LYS A 114 -8.19 -13.12 -9.13
N LYS A 115 -9.05 -12.11 -9.21
CA LYS A 115 -9.46 -11.50 -10.48
C LYS A 115 -8.41 -10.56 -11.07
N TYR A 116 -7.82 -9.70 -10.24
CA TYR A 116 -6.95 -8.61 -10.68
C TYR A 116 -5.46 -8.84 -10.42
N GLY A 117 -5.10 -9.86 -9.65
CA GLY A 117 -3.69 -10.22 -9.41
C GLY A 117 -2.98 -9.31 -8.41
N GLU A 118 -1.86 -8.73 -8.81
CA GLU A 118 -0.94 -7.98 -7.94
C GLU A 118 -1.45 -6.59 -7.54
N ILE A 119 -2.59 -6.54 -6.86
CA ILE A 119 -3.20 -5.27 -6.41
C ILE A 119 -2.79 -4.87 -4.99
N MET A 120 -2.27 -5.82 -4.20
CA MET A 120 -1.82 -5.55 -2.83
C MET A 120 -0.33 -5.26 -2.83
N GLY A 121 0.05 -4.09 -2.36
CA GLY A 121 1.44 -3.67 -2.30
C GLY A 121 1.73 -2.43 -3.14
N LEU A 122 2.87 -1.79 -2.87
CA LEU A 122 3.31 -0.58 -3.56
C LEU A 122 4.10 -0.92 -4.82
N ASN A 123 3.88 -0.15 -5.89
CA ASN A 123 4.73 -0.21 -7.09
C ASN A 123 6.11 0.42 -6.80
N ALA A 124 7.02 0.33 -7.76
CA ALA A 124 8.40 0.81 -7.59
C ALA A 124 8.48 2.31 -7.28
N GLU A 125 7.63 3.12 -7.92
CA GLU A 125 7.56 4.56 -7.70
C GLU A 125 7.15 4.89 -6.26
N HIS A 126 6.09 4.27 -5.77
CA HIS A 126 5.61 4.49 -4.41
C HIS A 126 6.54 3.91 -3.35
N ARG A 127 7.23 2.80 -3.63
CA ARG A 127 8.27 2.28 -2.73
C ARG A 127 9.43 3.26 -2.60
N ALA A 128 9.86 3.85 -3.70
CA ALA A 128 10.91 4.86 -3.70
C ALA A 128 10.49 6.10 -2.91
N GLU A 129 9.25 6.55 -3.08
CA GLU A 129 8.68 7.66 -2.34
C GLU A 129 8.64 7.37 -0.84
N LEU A 130 8.21 6.17 -0.45
CA LEU A 130 8.20 5.75 0.95
C LEU A 130 9.60 5.81 1.57
N ILE A 131 10.60 5.27 0.88
CA ILE A 131 11.98 5.26 1.35
C ILE A 131 12.51 6.69 1.48
N TRP A 132 12.28 7.52 0.49
CA TRP A 132 12.79 8.88 0.45
C TRP A 132 12.14 9.80 1.49
N GLU A 133 10.82 9.69 1.68
CA GLU A 133 10.06 10.59 2.56
C GLU A 133 10.07 10.16 4.03
N TYR A 134 10.10 8.86 4.31
CA TYR A 134 9.84 8.34 5.65
C TYR A 134 10.99 7.53 6.24
N ILE A 135 11.91 7.04 5.44
CA ILE A 135 13.04 6.25 5.88
C ILE A 135 14.36 6.95 5.57
#